data_51c1966af95dcfa0bf43054652ff6c19
#
_entry.id   51c1966af95dcfa0bf43054652ff6c19
#
_cell.length_a   1.000
_cell.length_b   1.000
_cell.length_c   1.000
_cell.angle_alpha   90.00
_cell.angle_beta   90.00
_cell.angle_gamma   90.00
#
_symmetry.space_group_name_H-M   'P 1'
#
loop_
_entity.id
_entity.type
_entity.pdbx_description
1 polymer ?
#
loop_
_entity_poly.entity_id
_entity_poly.type
_entity_poly.pdbx_seq_one_letter_code
_entity_poly.pdbx_strand_id
1 'polypeptide(L)'
;MKEATIVGAGLVGSLWAVYLTKAGYNVTIFEARDDIRKADISAGKSINLALSNRGWKALETVGATEEVRKIAIPMYGRMMHDLEGNLTFQPYGKENEAIYSTSRGDLNSILMTVAENTGKTTILYNHQCVDIDLQKNELTFLNKKTGEHVRHKTDVIFGCDGAFSAVRYVGLQRTDRFNFSQNFIADGYREILLPANADGTHKLDKNALHIWPRGRFMLI
;
A
#
# COMPACT_ATOMS: atom_id res chain seq x y z
N MET A 1 -2.66 -23.34 -17.60
CA MET A 1 -1.88 -22.39 -16.77
C MET A 1 -2.54 -22.37 -15.40
N LYS A 2 -1.80 -22.11 -14.33
CA LYS A 2 -2.36 -21.99 -12.99
C LYS A 2 -3.01 -20.62 -12.80
N GLU A 3 -4.17 -20.58 -12.17
CA GLU A 3 -4.92 -19.36 -11.91
C GLU A 3 -4.76 -18.95 -10.45
N ALA A 4 -4.44 -17.68 -10.20
CA ALA A 4 -4.35 -17.12 -8.86
C ALA A 4 -5.29 -15.93 -8.73
N THR A 5 -6.02 -15.89 -7.62
CA THR A 5 -6.88 -14.75 -7.30
C THR A 5 -6.33 -14.00 -6.11
N ILE A 6 -6.21 -12.68 -6.27
CA ILE A 6 -5.83 -11.75 -5.21
C ILE A 6 -7.04 -10.90 -4.85
N VAL A 7 -7.36 -10.81 -3.57
CA VAL A 7 -8.36 -9.89 -3.04
C VAL A 7 -7.64 -8.65 -2.52
N GLY A 8 -7.87 -7.51 -3.18
CA GLY A 8 -7.27 -6.21 -2.86
C GLY A 8 -6.09 -5.81 -3.75
N ALA A 9 -6.24 -4.71 -4.50
CA ALA A 9 -5.22 -4.09 -5.34
C ALA A 9 -4.41 -3.01 -4.59
N GLY A 10 -4.15 -3.22 -3.30
CA GLY A 10 -3.23 -2.39 -2.53
C GLY A 10 -1.77 -2.68 -2.87
N LEU A 11 -0.83 -2.01 -2.17
CA LEU A 11 0.61 -2.19 -2.37
C LEU A 11 1.03 -3.66 -2.38
N VAL A 12 0.52 -4.44 -1.43
CA VAL A 12 0.86 -5.86 -1.29
C VAL A 12 0.30 -6.67 -2.45
N GLY A 13 -1.00 -6.52 -2.75
CA GLY A 13 -1.66 -7.29 -3.81
C GLY A 13 -1.08 -7.01 -5.19
N SER A 14 -0.83 -5.74 -5.51
CA SER A 14 -0.24 -5.34 -6.79
C SER A 14 1.20 -5.84 -6.95
N LEU A 15 2.02 -5.72 -5.90
CA LEU A 15 3.37 -6.26 -5.91
C LEU A 15 3.36 -7.78 -6.04
N TRP A 16 2.51 -8.46 -5.27
CA TRP A 16 2.40 -9.91 -5.26
C TRP A 16 1.95 -10.47 -6.60
N ALA A 17 1.08 -9.77 -7.31
CA ALA A 17 0.65 -10.14 -8.66
C ALA A 17 1.84 -10.28 -9.62
N VAL A 18 2.80 -9.35 -9.59
CA VAL A 18 4.00 -9.43 -10.44
C VAL A 18 4.86 -10.65 -10.08
N TYR A 19 5.01 -10.98 -8.80
CA TYR A 19 5.73 -12.19 -8.40
C TYR A 19 5.03 -13.46 -8.90
N LEU A 20 3.72 -13.52 -8.80
CA LEU A 20 2.93 -14.68 -9.26
C LEU A 20 3.01 -14.85 -10.78
N THR A 21 2.95 -13.75 -11.54
CA THR A 21 3.10 -13.84 -13.00
C THR A 21 4.48 -14.33 -13.42
N LYS A 22 5.54 -13.93 -12.71
CA LYS A 22 6.89 -14.48 -12.88
C LYS A 22 6.99 -15.96 -12.51
N ALA A 23 6.16 -16.42 -11.57
CA ALA A 23 6.05 -17.83 -11.20
C ALA A 23 5.14 -18.64 -12.14
N GLY A 24 4.62 -18.02 -13.21
CA GLY A 24 3.85 -18.69 -14.27
C GLY A 24 2.33 -18.73 -14.04
N TYR A 25 1.81 -17.96 -13.12
CA TYR A 25 0.36 -17.81 -12.89
C TYR A 25 -0.25 -16.76 -13.82
N ASN A 26 -1.51 -16.96 -14.20
CA ASN A 26 -2.42 -15.88 -14.56
C ASN A 26 -3.03 -15.34 -13.26
N VAL A 27 -3.15 -14.03 -13.13
CA VAL A 27 -3.59 -13.39 -11.90
C VAL A 27 -4.82 -12.54 -12.14
N THR A 28 -5.87 -12.79 -11.36
CA THR A 28 -7.02 -11.89 -11.29
C THR A 28 -7.03 -11.20 -9.93
N ILE A 29 -7.00 -9.87 -9.92
CA ILE A 29 -7.13 -9.07 -8.71
C ILE A 29 -8.55 -8.50 -8.65
N PHE A 30 -9.23 -8.69 -7.54
CA PHE A 30 -10.51 -8.04 -7.25
C PHE A 30 -10.30 -6.91 -6.25
N GLU A 31 -10.66 -5.68 -6.63
CA GLU A 31 -10.54 -4.47 -5.83
C GLU A 31 -11.94 -3.88 -5.55
N ALA A 32 -12.21 -3.62 -4.28
CA ALA A 32 -13.51 -3.11 -3.85
C ALA A 32 -13.76 -1.63 -4.19
N ARG A 33 -12.71 -0.88 -4.50
CA ARG A 33 -12.76 0.56 -4.85
C ARG A 33 -12.71 0.75 -6.36
N ASP A 34 -12.96 1.98 -6.79
CA ASP A 34 -12.63 2.42 -8.15
C ASP A 34 -11.12 2.38 -8.41
N ASP A 35 -10.75 2.46 -9.68
CA ASP A 35 -9.35 2.59 -10.09
C ASP A 35 -8.79 3.92 -9.57
N ILE A 36 -7.88 3.85 -8.61
CA ILE A 36 -7.27 5.04 -7.98
C ILE A 36 -6.50 5.91 -8.97
N ARG A 37 -6.08 5.38 -10.11
CA ARG A 37 -5.37 6.10 -11.16
C ARG A 37 -6.29 7.03 -11.96
N LYS A 38 -7.62 6.80 -11.88
CA LYS A 38 -8.67 7.58 -12.56
C LYS A 38 -9.41 8.53 -11.62
N ALA A 39 -9.16 8.40 -10.32
CA ALA A 39 -9.79 9.25 -9.31
C ALA A 39 -8.84 10.40 -8.97
N ASP A 40 -9.37 11.61 -8.80
CA ASP A 40 -8.66 12.68 -8.11
C ASP A 40 -8.41 12.21 -6.67
N ILE A 41 -7.17 11.83 -6.40
CA ILE A 41 -6.75 11.50 -5.05
C ILE A 41 -6.72 12.82 -4.31
N SER A 42 -7.84 13.14 -3.63
CA SER A 42 -7.90 14.37 -2.83
C SER A 42 -6.74 14.35 -1.82
N ALA A 43 -5.93 15.40 -1.88
CA ALA A 43 -4.85 15.63 -0.92
C ALA A 43 -5.38 15.45 0.51
N GLY A 44 -4.63 14.73 1.36
CA GLY A 44 -4.99 14.51 2.75
C GLY A 44 -5.57 13.13 3.10
N LYS A 45 -5.64 12.18 2.16
CA LYS A 45 -6.08 10.79 2.43
C LYS A 45 -5.00 9.73 2.26
N SER A 46 -3.77 10.12 1.93
CA SER A 46 -2.67 9.18 1.69
C SER A 46 -1.42 9.66 2.42
N ILE A 47 -1.05 8.96 3.47
CA ILE A 47 0.21 9.21 4.18
C ILE A 47 1.40 8.88 3.28
N ASN A 48 2.48 9.64 3.43
CA ASN A 48 3.75 9.31 2.83
C ASN A 48 4.36 8.10 3.54
N LEU A 49 5.04 7.29 2.76
CA LEU A 49 5.76 6.10 3.23
C LEU A 49 7.25 6.38 3.26
N ALA A 50 7.92 5.83 4.25
CA ALA A 50 9.39 5.78 4.30
C ALA A 50 9.88 4.50 3.64
N LEU A 51 10.32 4.60 2.40
CA LEU A 51 10.82 3.47 1.61
C LEU A 51 12.29 3.21 1.98
N SER A 52 12.54 2.03 2.54
CA SER A 52 13.86 1.57 2.95
C SER A 52 14.51 0.65 1.90
N ASN A 53 15.76 0.24 2.14
CA ASN A 53 16.47 -0.71 1.28
C ASN A 53 15.71 -2.01 1.02
N ARG A 54 14.91 -2.49 1.98
CA ARG A 54 14.05 -3.68 1.78
C ARG A 54 12.98 -3.42 0.73
N GLY A 55 12.37 -2.23 0.78
CA GLY A 55 11.38 -1.82 -0.22
C GLY A 55 12.00 -1.69 -1.61
N TRP A 56 13.16 -1.05 -1.72
CA TRP A 56 13.88 -0.94 -2.99
C TRP A 56 14.20 -2.30 -3.60
N LYS A 57 14.68 -3.26 -2.79
CA LYS A 57 14.94 -4.62 -3.26
C LYS A 57 13.69 -5.32 -3.81
N ALA A 58 12.53 -5.11 -3.18
CA ALA A 58 11.26 -5.65 -3.68
C ALA A 58 10.85 -4.99 -5.01
N LEU A 59 11.01 -3.67 -5.13
CA LEU A 59 10.73 -2.91 -6.35
C LEU A 59 11.65 -3.29 -7.51
N GLU A 60 12.93 -3.50 -7.24
CA GLU A 60 13.92 -3.99 -8.20
C GLU A 60 13.50 -5.35 -8.78
N THR A 61 13.09 -6.26 -7.91
CA THR A 61 12.66 -7.60 -8.32
C THR A 61 11.47 -7.57 -9.28
N VAL A 62 10.57 -6.59 -9.15
CA VAL A 62 9.41 -6.44 -10.04
C VAL A 62 9.62 -5.46 -11.20
N GLY A 63 10.79 -4.82 -11.28
CA GLY A 63 11.13 -3.87 -12.34
C GLY A 63 10.46 -2.50 -12.20
N ALA A 64 10.09 -2.10 -10.97
CA ALA A 64 9.42 -0.83 -10.69
C ALA A 64 10.36 0.30 -10.22
N THR A 65 11.66 0.03 -10.08
CA THR A 65 12.64 0.94 -9.47
C THR A 65 12.68 2.30 -10.14
N GLU A 66 12.78 2.33 -11.47
CA GLU A 66 12.95 3.59 -12.21
C GLU A 66 11.71 4.50 -12.09
N GLU A 67 10.51 3.93 -12.16
CA GLU A 67 9.28 4.71 -12.03
C GLU A 67 9.12 5.25 -10.60
N VAL A 68 9.45 4.44 -9.61
CA VAL A 68 9.36 4.87 -8.20
C VAL A 68 10.42 5.92 -7.87
N ARG A 69 11.62 5.86 -8.47
CA ARG A 69 12.65 6.90 -8.28
C ARG A 69 12.19 8.29 -8.71
N LYS A 70 11.31 8.39 -9.70
CA LYS A 70 10.79 9.68 -10.19
C LYS A 70 9.94 10.42 -9.15
N ILE A 71 9.32 9.68 -8.23
CA ILE A 71 8.41 10.22 -7.21
C ILE A 71 9.00 10.18 -5.78
N ALA A 72 10.12 9.48 -5.58
CA ALA A 72 10.72 9.28 -4.27
C ALA A 72 11.66 10.42 -3.90
N ILE A 73 11.49 10.99 -2.72
CA ILE A 73 12.34 12.07 -2.19
C ILE A 73 13.32 11.48 -1.18
N PRO A 74 14.64 11.60 -1.37
CA PRO A 74 15.61 11.10 -0.40
C PRO A 74 15.58 11.92 0.89
N MET A 75 15.55 11.24 2.02
CA MET A 75 15.72 11.82 3.35
C MET A 75 16.99 11.23 3.97
N TYR A 76 18.00 12.07 4.17
CA TYR A 76 19.33 11.64 4.64
C TYR A 76 19.42 11.47 6.15
N GLY A 77 18.42 11.98 6.89
CA GLY A 77 18.39 11.90 8.34
C GLY A 77 17.07 12.41 8.92
N ARG A 78 17.04 12.49 10.24
CA ARG A 78 15.97 13.09 11.01
C ARG A 78 16.35 14.50 11.38
N MET A 79 15.43 15.44 11.23
CA MET A 79 15.54 16.79 11.79
C MET A 79 14.69 16.86 13.05
N MET A 80 15.34 16.85 14.20
CA MET A 80 14.68 16.94 15.49
C MET A 80 14.42 18.39 15.83
N HIS A 81 13.20 18.70 16.24
CA HIS A 81 12.77 20.02 16.70
C HIS A 81 12.49 19.98 18.20
N ASP A 82 13.29 20.68 18.99
CA ASP A 82 13.06 20.78 20.43
C ASP A 82 11.91 21.74 20.78
N LEU A 83 11.69 21.97 22.09
CA LEU A 83 10.63 22.86 22.55
C LEU A 83 10.96 24.34 22.33
N GLU A 84 12.21 24.68 22.30
CA GLU A 84 12.76 26.01 22.08
C GLU A 84 12.88 26.39 20.61
N GLY A 85 12.66 25.42 19.70
CA GLY A 85 12.75 25.59 18.24
C GLY A 85 14.14 25.35 17.67
N ASN A 86 15.08 24.82 18.45
CA ASN A 86 16.38 24.44 17.94
C ASN A 86 16.27 23.17 17.09
N LEU A 87 17.15 23.07 16.10
CA LEU A 87 17.20 21.96 15.14
C LEU A 87 18.44 21.11 15.38
N THR A 88 18.25 19.79 15.44
CA THR A 88 19.35 18.83 15.50
C THR A 88 19.17 17.81 14.39
N PHE A 89 20.14 17.74 13.46
CA PHE A 89 20.15 16.76 12.41
C PHE A 89 20.81 15.46 12.86
N GLN A 90 20.12 14.33 12.64
CA GLN A 90 20.59 12.98 12.95
C GLN A 90 20.63 12.16 11.67
N PRO A 91 21.81 11.90 11.08
CA PRO A 91 21.92 11.13 9.84
C PRO A 91 21.48 9.67 10.04
N TYR A 92 20.90 9.07 9.00
CA TYR A 92 20.52 7.65 9.02
C TYR A 92 21.70 6.68 8.89
N GLY A 93 22.79 7.12 8.27
CA GLY A 93 23.94 6.29 8.03
C GLY A 93 25.13 7.11 7.56
N LYS A 94 25.94 6.50 6.68
CA LYS A 94 27.08 7.18 6.05
C LYS A 94 26.62 8.20 5.02
N GLU A 95 27.58 8.97 4.51
CA GLU A 95 27.34 9.92 3.43
C GLU A 95 26.60 9.26 2.25
N ASN A 96 25.51 9.90 1.79
CA ASN A 96 24.60 9.42 0.73
C ASN A 96 23.69 8.23 1.08
N GLU A 97 23.67 7.74 2.30
CA GLU A 97 22.66 6.78 2.74
C GLU A 97 21.36 7.52 3.13
N ALA A 98 20.23 7.09 2.54
CA ALA A 98 18.94 7.72 2.75
C ALA A 98 17.82 6.69 2.85
N ILE A 99 16.74 7.05 3.55
CA ILE A 99 15.41 6.49 3.32
C ILE A 99 14.66 7.43 2.40
N TYR A 100 13.59 6.96 1.75
CA TYR A 100 12.93 7.77 0.73
C TYR A 100 11.47 7.99 1.10
N SER A 101 11.05 9.25 1.13
CA SER A 101 9.63 9.58 1.22
C SER A 101 8.96 9.35 -0.12
N THR A 102 7.84 8.65 -0.14
CA THR A 102 7.04 8.44 -1.34
C THR A 102 5.55 8.46 -1.01
N SER A 103 4.75 9.00 -1.90
CA SER A 103 3.30 8.93 -1.80
C SER A 103 2.84 7.47 -1.88
N ARG A 104 2.03 7.05 -0.91
CA ARG A 104 1.43 5.71 -0.91
C ARG A 104 0.52 5.49 -2.12
N GLY A 105 -0.23 6.52 -2.51
CA GLY A 105 -1.14 6.45 -3.66
C GLY A 105 -0.38 6.28 -4.97
N ASP A 106 0.65 7.10 -5.19
CA ASP A 106 1.45 7.04 -6.41
C ASP A 106 2.23 5.74 -6.52
N LEU A 107 2.84 5.30 -5.43
CA LEU A 107 3.51 4.00 -5.38
C LEU A 107 2.55 2.85 -5.73
N ASN A 108 1.32 2.88 -5.18
CA ASN A 108 0.32 1.87 -5.50
C ASN A 108 -0.11 1.92 -6.97
N SER A 109 -0.29 3.12 -7.52
CA SER A 109 -0.64 3.34 -8.93
C SER A 109 0.42 2.77 -9.88
N ILE A 110 1.71 3.00 -9.56
CA ILE A 110 2.83 2.42 -10.29
C ILE A 110 2.79 0.90 -10.23
N LEU A 111 2.63 0.31 -9.04
CA LEU A 111 2.62 -1.14 -8.88
C LEU A 111 1.43 -1.81 -9.59
N MET A 112 0.25 -1.19 -9.57
CA MET A 112 -0.92 -1.67 -10.33
C MET A 112 -0.63 -1.68 -11.83
N THR A 113 -0.02 -0.62 -12.35
CA THR A 113 0.36 -0.50 -13.75
C THR A 113 1.42 -1.53 -14.13
N VAL A 114 2.44 -1.72 -13.30
CA VAL A 114 3.47 -2.75 -13.51
C VAL A 114 2.84 -4.15 -13.53
N ALA A 115 1.88 -4.42 -12.64
CA ALA A 115 1.19 -5.71 -12.59
C ALA A 115 0.40 -5.98 -13.90
N GLU A 116 -0.39 -5.02 -14.37
CA GLU A 116 -1.15 -5.15 -15.63
C GLU A 116 -0.23 -5.28 -16.84
N ASN A 117 0.88 -4.55 -16.87
CA ASN A 117 1.87 -4.60 -17.97
C ASN A 117 2.57 -5.95 -18.09
N THR A 118 2.43 -6.86 -17.13
CA THR A 118 2.90 -8.26 -17.29
C THR A 118 2.13 -9.01 -18.38
N GLY A 119 0.96 -8.52 -18.79
CA GLY A 119 0.04 -9.17 -19.73
C GLY A 119 -0.64 -10.43 -19.17
N LYS A 120 -0.40 -10.77 -17.89
CA LYS A 120 -0.96 -11.92 -17.19
C LYS A 120 -1.75 -11.54 -15.95
N THR A 121 -1.90 -10.24 -15.69
CA THR A 121 -2.69 -9.71 -14.56
C THR A 121 -3.88 -8.92 -15.08
N THR A 122 -5.06 -9.23 -14.56
CA THR A 122 -6.29 -8.45 -14.77
C THR A 122 -6.76 -7.89 -13.43
N ILE A 123 -7.07 -6.60 -13.35
CA ILE A 123 -7.63 -5.98 -12.16
C ILE A 123 -9.10 -5.64 -12.39
N LEU A 124 -9.98 -6.21 -11.57
CA LEU A 124 -11.43 -5.97 -11.60
C LEU A 124 -11.81 -5.05 -10.44
N TYR A 125 -12.18 -3.83 -10.78
CA TYR A 125 -12.54 -2.78 -9.81
C TYR A 125 -14.00 -2.87 -9.41
N ASN A 126 -14.36 -2.26 -8.28
CA ASN A 126 -15.71 -2.23 -7.72
C ASN A 126 -16.26 -3.61 -7.33
N HIS A 127 -15.38 -4.57 -7.08
CA HIS A 127 -15.72 -5.92 -6.69
C HIS A 127 -15.31 -6.18 -5.24
N GLN A 128 -16.28 -6.12 -4.35
CA GLN A 128 -16.09 -6.38 -2.92
C GLN A 128 -16.24 -7.88 -2.63
N CYS A 129 -15.24 -8.51 -2.07
CA CYS A 129 -15.37 -9.90 -1.60
C CYS A 129 -16.40 -9.97 -0.46
N VAL A 130 -17.41 -10.82 -0.60
CA VAL A 130 -18.49 -10.96 0.37
C VAL A 130 -18.63 -12.37 0.91
N ASP A 131 -18.12 -13.39 0.20
CA ASP A 131 -18.12 -14.77 0.66
C ASP A 131 -16.98 -15.58 0.03
N ILE A 132 -16.56 -16.66 0.70
CA ILE A 132 -15.52 -17.58 0.23
C ILE A 132 -15.86 -18.99 0.65
N ASP A 133 -15.91 -19.91 -0.31
CA ASP A 133 -15.93 -21.35 -0.10
C ASP A 133 -14.49 -21.89 -0.30
N LEU A 134 -13.79 -22.10 0.81
CA LEU A 134 -12.41 -22.58 0.80
C LEU A 134 -12.28 -24.03 0.32
N GLN A 135 -13.33 -24.85 0.41
CA GLN A 135 -13.30 -26.24 -0.06
C GLN A 135 -13.37 -26.30 -1.58
N LYS A 136 -14.10 -25.36 -2.18
CA LYS A 136 -14.25 -25.27 -3.64
C LYS A 136 -13.28 -24.31 -4.29
N ASN A 137 -12.50 -23.56 -3.51
CA ASN A 137 -11.69 -22.41 -3.97
C ASN A 137 -12.54 -21.43 -4.79
N GLU A 138 -13.73 -21.10 -4.31
CA GLU A 138 -14.67 -20.20 -4.95
C GLU A 138 -14.93 -18.96 -4.08
N LEU A 139 -14.82 -17.78 -4.67
CA LEU A 139 -15.12 -16.50 -4.05
C LEU A 139 -16.40 -15.92 -4.64
N THR A 140 -17.15 -15.21 -3.81
CA THR A 140 -18.29 -14.40 -4.26
C THR A 140 -17.98 -12.93 -4.07
N PHE A 141 -18.11 -12.15 -5.13
CA PHE A 141 -17.91 -10.71 -5.11
C PHE A 141 -19.21 -9.97 -5.39
N LEU A 142 -19.46 -8.90 -4.65
CA LEU A 142 -20.50 -7.93 -4.95
C LEU A 142 -19.92 -6.86 -5.88
N ASN A 143 -20.44 -6.75 -7.10
CA ASN A 143 -20.17 -5.62 -7.96
C ASN A 143 -20.93 -4.40 -7.44
N LYS A 144 -20.19 -3.44 -6.89
CA LYS A 144 -20.77 -2.25 -6.24
C LYS A 144 -21.45 -1.26 -7.20
N LYS A 145 -21.20 -1.39 -8.50
CA LYS A 145 -21.84 -0.56 -9.53
C LYS A 145 -23.17 -1.14 -10.01
N THR A 146 -23.24 -2.46 -10.16
CA THR A 146 -24.45 -3.13 -10.69
C THR A 146 -25.31 -3.75 -9.58
N GLY A 147 -24.75 -3.99 -8.40
CA GLY A 147 -25.40 -4.75 -7.32
C GLY A 147 -25.39 -6.27 -7.52
N GLU A 148 -24.79 -6.75 -8.60
CA GLU A 148 -24.76 -8.18 -8.92
C GLU A 148 -23.70 -8.93 -8.14
N HIS A 149 -23.99 -10.21 -7.85
CA HIS A 149 -23.02 -11.13 -7.28
C HIS A 149 -22.30 -11.92 -8.38
N VAL A 150 -20.97 -11.86 -8.37
CA VAL A 150 -20.12 -12.56 -9.32
C VAL A 150 -19.39 -13.67 -8.57
N ARG A 151 -19.53 -14.92 -9.02
CA ARG A 151 -18.74 -16.06 -8.51
C ARG A 151 -17.49 -16.24 -9.33
N HIS A 152 -16.40 -16.54 -8.66
CA HIS A 152 -15.09 -16.74 -9.29
C HIS A 152 -14.37 -17.92 -8.64
N LYS A 153 -14.00 -18.90 -9.47
CA LYS A 153 -13.25 -20.08 -9.06
C LYS A 153 -11.80 -19.94 -9.47
N THR A 154 -10.89 -20.41 -8.64
CA THR A 154 -9.44 -20.25 -8.83
C THR A 154 -8.66 -21.44 -8.24
N ASP A 155 -7.37 -21.58 -8.57
CA ASP A 155 -6.53 -22.62 -7.99
C ASP A 155 -6.00 -22.19 -6.61
N VAL A 156 -5.75 -20.88 -6.42
CA VAL A 156 -5.23 -20.35 -5.15
C VAL A 156 -5.73 -18.94 -4.87
N ILE A 157 -6.01 -18.65 -3.59
CA ILE A 157 -6.54 -17.37 -3.11
C ILE A 157 -5.50 -16.67 -2.23
N PHE A 158 -5.24 -15.40 -2.50
CA PHE A 158 -4.41 -14.52 -1.67
C PHE A 158 -5.24 -13.35 -1.12
N GLY A 159 -5.37 -13.28 0.21
CA GLY A 159 -6.00 -12.15 0.89
C GLY A 159 -5.00 -11.01 1.08
N CYS A 160 -5.11 -9.96 0.28
CA CYS A 160 -4.29 -8.74 0.35
C CYS A 160 -5.14 -7.49 0.65
N ASP A 161 -6.30 -7.68 1.26
CA ASP A 161 -7.37 -6.72 1.48
C ASP A 161 -7.26 -5.94 2.81
N GLY A 162 -6.12 -6.04 3.47
CA GLY A 162 -5.70 -5.14 4.55
C GLY A 162 -6.20 -5.50 5.95
N ALA A 163 -6.22 -4.51 6.83
CA ALA A 163 -6.49 -4.70 8.25
C ALA A 163 -7.90 -5.28 8.53
N PHE A 164 -8.89 -4.89 7.72
CA PHE A 164 -10.27 -5.37 7.81
C PHE A 164 -10.59 -6.41 6.74
N SER A 165 -9.67 -7.32 6.53
CA SER A 165 -9.72 -8.34 5.49
C SER A 165 -11.02 -9.14 5.47
N ALA A 166 -11.76 -9.06 4.36
CA ALA A 166 -12.92 -9.91 4.11
C ALA A 166 -12.50 -11.38 3.99
N VAL A 167 -11.37 -11.65 3.33
CA VAL A 167 -10.84 -13.02 3.20
C VAL A 167 -10.65 -13.69 4.55
N ARG A 168 -10.11 -12.96 5.52
CA ARG A 168 -9.96 -13.44 6.89
C ARG A 168 -11.33 -13.63 7.56
N TYR A 169 -12.21 -12.65 7.44
CA TYR A 169 -13.48 -12.61 8.18
C TYR A 169 -14.51 -13.60 7.64
N VAL A 170 -14.77 -13.61 6.33
CA VAL A 170 -15.79 -14.49 5.73
C VAL A 170 -15.25 -15.84 5.27
N GLY A 171 -13.94 -15.98 5.15
CA GLY A 171 -13.27 -17.24 4.79
C GLY A 171 -12.64 -17.91 6.00
N LEU A 172 -11.47 -17.43 6.42
CA LEU A 172 -10.62 -18.13 7.38
C LEU A 172 -11.24 -18.27 8.78
N GLN A 173 -11.93 -17.26 9.30
CA GLN A 173 -12.56 -17.32 10.64
C GLN A 173 -13.74 -18.28 10.72
N ARG A 174 -14.26 -18.74 9.58
CA ARG A 174 -15.30 -19.77 9.53
C ARG A 174 -14.73 -21.18 9.50
N THR A 175 -13.41 -21.31 9.36
CA THR A 175 -12.76 -22.62 9.42
C THR A 175 -12.54 -23.05 10.86
N ASP A 176 -12.53 -24.38 11.08
CA ASP A 176 -12.24 -24.95 12.38
C ASP A 176 -10.79 -24.64 12.81
N ARG A 177 -10.59 -24.26 14.09
CA ARG A 177 -9.27 -24.01 14.70
C ARG A 177 -8.47 -22.84 14.11
N PHE A 178 -9.11 -21.85 13.48
CA PHE A 178 -8.45 -20.64 13.06
C PHE A 178 -8.32 -19.63 14.22
N ASN A 179 -7.10 -19.44 14.71
CA ASN A 179 -6.82 -18.47 15.77
C ASN A 179 -6.55 -17.09 15.18
N PHE A 180 -7.28 -16.09 15.66
CA PHE A 180 -7.10 -14.68 15.27
C PHE A 180 -7.29 -13.76 16.47
N SER A 181 -6.39 -12.80 16.63
CA SER A 181 -6.57 -11.69 17.58
C SER A 181 -6.30 -10.37 16.91
N GLN A 182 -7.06 -9.34 17.27
CA GLN A 182 -6.88 -7.96 16.82
C GLN A 182 -6.98 -7.05 18.02
N ASN A 183 -5.90 -6.35 18.32
CA ASN A 183 -5.82 -5.42 19.43
C ASN A 183 -5.59 -4.02 18.89
N PHE A 184 -6.31 -3.05 19.43
CA PHE A 184 -6.12 -1.63 19.14
C PHE A 184 -5.30 -0.99 20.26
N ILE A 185 -4.33 -0.20 19.88
CA ILE A 185 -3.62 0.68 20.85
C ILE A 185 -4.53 1.83 21.25
N ALA A 186 -4.28 2.39 22.44
CA ALA A 186 -5.06 3.54 22.94
C ALA A 186 -4.80 4.83 22.16
N ASP A 187 -3.65 4.90 21.47
CA ASP A 187 -3.24 6.06 20.69
C ASP A 187 -3.80 5.99 19.26
N GLY A 188 -4.12 7.15 18.72
CA GLY A 188 -4.47 7.34 17.32
C GLY A 188 -3.48 8.25 16.61
N TYR A 189 -3.53 8.31 15.30
CA TYR A 189 -2.79 9.30 14.53
C TYR A 189 -3.72 10.10 13.62
N ARG A 190 -3.30 11.31 13.31
CA ARG A 190 -3.99 12.21 12.39
C ARG A 190 -2.99 12.79 11.39
N GLU A 191 -3.33 12.74 10.13
CA GLU A 191 -2.59 13.42 9.08
C GLU A 191 -2.84 14.94 9.16
N ILE A 192 -1.74 15.72 9.11
CA ILE A 192 -1.77 17.18 9.07
C ILE A 192 -1.00 17.61 7.82
N LEU A 193 -1.67 18.34 6.95
CA LEU A 193 -1.06 18.87 5.73
C LEU A 193 -0.39 20.22 6.02
N LEU A 194 0.90 20.33 5.72
CA LEU A 194 1.62 21.59 5.65
C LEU A 194 1.71 22.02 4.17
N PRO A 195 0.92 23.00 3.71
CA PRO A 195 0.95 23.41 2.32
C PRO A 195 2.29 24.09 1.98
N ALA A 196 2.67 24.00 0.70
CA ALA A 196 3.83 24.71 0.18
C ALA A 196 3.74 26.24 0.37
N ASN A 197 4.85 26.93 0.21
CA ASN A 197 4.87 28.38 0.10
C ASN A 197 4.13 28.85 -1.16
N ALA A 198 3.81 30.12 -1.25
CA ALA A 198 3.11 30.71 -2.40
C ALA A 198 3.90 30.56 -3.74
N ASP A 199 5.20 30.44 -3.66
CA ASP A 199 6.11 30.21 -4.80
C ASP A 199 6.31 28.71 -5.11
N GLY A 200 5.61 27.80 -4.41
CA GLY A 200 5.71 26.35 -4.57
C GLY A 200 6.90 25.71 -3.85
N THR A 201 7.71 26.46 -3.12
CA THR A 201 8.84 25.91 -2.35
C THR A 201 8.37 25.21 -1.07
N HIS A 202 9.19 24.31 -0.56
CA HIS A 202 8.93 23.60 0.71
C HIS A 202 9.18 24.52 1.91
N LYS A 203 8.33 24.46 2.92
CA LYS A 203 8.50 25.19 4.20
C LYS A 203 9.54 24.59 5.12
N LEU A 204 9.85 23.32 4.91
CA LEU A 204 10.81 22.54 5.69
C LEU A 204 11.83 21.94 4.73
N ASP A 205 12.95 21.49 5.25
CA ASP A 205 13.93 20.74 4.44
C ASP A 205 13.31 19.43 3.94
N LYS A 206 13.07 19.32 2.63
CA LYS A 206 12.49 18.15 2.00
C LYS A 206 13.35 16.90 2.11
N ASN A 207 14.63 17.05 2.38
CA ASN A 207 15.59 15.97 2.43
C ASN A 207 15.85 15.45 3.85
N ALA A 208 14.98 15.79 4.80
CA ALA A 208 14.99 15.29 6.17
C ALA A 208 13.59 14.82 6.61
N LEU A 209 13.54 13.82 7.48
CA LEU A 209 12.33 13.48 8.21
C LEU A 209 12.24 14.37 9.44
N HIS A 210 11.28 15.29 9.46
CA HIS A 210 11.09 16.20 10.58
C HIS A 210 10.32 15.55 11.72
N ILE A 211 10.83 15.69 12.95
CA ILE A 211 10.23 15.08 14.14
C ILE A 211 10.15 16.11 15.26
N TRP A 212 8.96 16.28 15.82
CA TRP A 212 8.67 17.11 16.99
C TRP A 212 8.20 16.24 18.16
N PRO A 213 9.10 15.77 19.03
CA PRO A 213 8.68 15.06 20.24
C PRO A 213 8.04 16.04 21.22
N ARG A 214 6.83 15.72 21.72
CA ARG A 214 6.02 16.57 22.60
C ARG A 214 5.35 15.75 23.69
N GLY A 215 6.08 15.27 24.65
CA GLY A 215 5.58 14.57 25.82
C GLY A 215 4.46 13.55 25.59
N ARG A 216 3.24 14.04 25.30
CA ARG A 216 2.05 13.19 25.07
C ARG A 216 1.75 12.87 23.61
N PHE A 217 2.41 13.52 22.66
CA PHE A 217 2.26 13.27 21.24
C PHE A 217 3.58 13.53 20.51
N MET A 218 3.65 13.08 19.28
CA MET A 218 4.77 13.32 18.38
C MET A 218 4.23 13.72 17.00
N LEU A 219 4.78 14.78 16.42
CA LEU A 219 4.59 15.07 14.99
C LEU A 219 5.76 14.46 14.21
N ILE A 220 5.45 13.92 13.05
CA ILE A 220 6.43 13.38 12.10
C ILE A 220 6.03 13.85 10.70
#